data_1710daaa77598b2b88d4d064493085cc
#
_entry.id   1710daaa77598b2b88d4d064493085cc
#
_cell.length_a   1.000
_cell.length_b   1.000
_cell.length_c   1.000
_cell.angle_alpha   90.00
_cell.angle_beta   90.00
_cell.angle_gamma   90.00
#
_symmetry.space_group_name_H-M   'P 1'
#
loop_
_entity.id
_entity.type
_entity.pdbx_description
1 polymer ?
#
loop_
_entity_poly.entity_id
_entity_poly.type
_entity_poly.pdbx_seq_one_letter_code
_entity_poly.pdbx_strand_id
1 'polypeptide(L)'
;MTPELAHFDIGGREIAYRYRPGRGPTLVFLPGYASDMEGNKALELDAFATRTGRAMLRFDYSGTGSSAGRFEDGTLALWLEESLAAVDRLTDGPVVLIGSSMGGWLTLHLALLRPERVQALVLIAGAADFTDWGFEDAETAERKGIGRAFWRSGQELRLLSGEIAIDCPVRLLHGENDPDVPLDVAFRTMRALRSADVQLNVLKGGGHRLSEPHEIDAILRTVAALLEPAL
;
A
#
# COMPACT_ATOMS: atom_id res chain seq x y z
N MET A 1 -16.63 -15.58 7.04
CA MET A 1 -17.55 -14.73 6.23
C MET A 1 -16.82 -13.48 5.82
N THR A 2 -17.00 -13.03 4.58
CA THR A 2 -16.46 -11.73 4.10
C THR A 2 -17.15 -10.60 4.85
N PRO A 3 -16.42 -9.56 5.33
CA PRO A 3 -17.03 -8.40 5.96
C PRO A 3 -18.01 -7.70 5.03
N GLU A 4 -19.05 -7.10 5.60
CA GLU A 4 -20.03 -6.32 4.83
C GLU A 4 -19.38 -5.14 4.13
N LEU A 5 -19.86 -4.79 2.93
CA LEU A 5 -19.46 -3.59 2.21
C LEU A 5 -20.12 -2.38 2.89
N ALA A 6 -19.33 -1.42 3.30
CA ALA A 6 -19.76 -0.18 3.88
C ALA A 6 -19.10 1.03 3.17
N HIS A 7 -19.61 2.22 3.44
CA HIS A 7 -19.09 3.44 2.84
C HIS A 7 -18.91 4.52 3.90
N PHE A 8 -17.95 5.42 3.70
CA PHE A 8 -17.81 6.65 4.46
C PHE A 8 -17.60 7.84 3.52
N ASP A 9 -18.08 9.01 3.93
CA ASP A 9 -17.92 10.24 3.15
C ASP A 9 -16.63 10.98 3.55
N ILE A 10 -15.93 11.48 2.55
CA ILE A 10 -14.83 12.43 2.72
C ILE A 10 -14.97 13.55 1.70
N GLY A 11 -15.45 14.72 2.14
CA GLY A 11 -15.60 15.90 1.29
C GLY A 11 -16.53 15.68 0.09
N GLY A 12 -17.60 14.91 0.26
CA GLY A 12 -18.57 14.56 -0.79
C GLY A 12 -18.15 13.38 -1.67
N ARG A 13 -17.05 12.69 -1.35
CA ARG A 13 -16.63 11.45 -2.00
C ARG A 13 -17.00 10.26 -1.13
N GLU A 14 -17.79 9.36 -1.67
CA GLU A 14 -18.23 8.13 -0.99
C GLU A 14 -17.20 7.02 -1.24
N ILE A 15 -16.48 6.64 -0.18
CA ILE A 15 -15.39 5.68 -0.20
C ILE A 15 -15.88 4.33 0.35
N ALA A 16 -15.76 3.30 -0.47
CA ALA A 16 -16.13 1.94 -0.11
C ALA A 16 -15.05 1.25 0.72
N TYR A 17 -15.45 0.52 1.74
CA TYR A 17 -14.53 -0.25 2.56
C TYR A 17 -15.16 -1.53 3.10
N ARG A 18 -14.28 -2.44 3.56
CA ARG A 18 -14.64 -3.60 4.37
C ARG A 18 -13.78 -3.61 5.62
N TYR A 19 -14.42 -3.65 6.77
CA TYR A 19 -13.75 -3.73 8.06
C TYR A 19 -14.07 -5.05 8.75
N ARG A 20 -13.04 -5.77 9.12
CA ARG A 20 -13.12 -6.96 9.97
C ARG A 20 -12.72 -6.58 11.38
N PRO A 21 -13.62 -6.68 12.36
CA PRO A 21 -13.24 -6.52 13.76
C PRO A 21 -12.34 -7.67 14.22
N GLY A 22 -11.41 -7.37 15.11
CA GLY A 22 -10.47 -8.35 15.66
C GLY A 22 -9.49 -7.70 16.63
N ARG A 23 -8.48 -8.45 17.06
CA ARG A 23 -7.40 -7.88 17.87
C ARG A 23 -6.43 -7.08 17.01
N GLY A 24 -5.90 -6.00 17.59
CA GLY A 24 -4.88 -5.17 16.95
C GLY A 24 -3.46 -5.80 16.98
N PRO A 25 -2.49 -5.20 16.27
CA PRO A 25 -2.70 -4.03 15.41
C PRO A 25 -3.64 -4.33 14.25
N THR A 26 -4.37 -3.31 13.77
CA THR A 26 -5.23 -3.47 12.59
C THR A 26 -4.37 -3.58 11.34
N LEU A 27 -4.58 -4.62 10.55
CA LEU A 27 -3.98 -4.73 9.21
C LEU A 27 -4.75 -3.80 8.26
N VAL A 28 -4.03 -2.94 7.54
CA VAL A 28 -4.65 -2.02 6.56
C VAL A 28 -4.02 -2.28 5.20
N PHE A 29 -4.84 -2.67 4.22
CA PHE A 29 -4.38 -2.92 2.87
C PHE A 29 -4.64 -1.73 1.95
N LEU A 30 -3.58 -1.28 1.25
CA LEU A 30 -3.61 -0.20 0.26
C LEU A 30 -3.37 -0.79 -1.13
N PRO A 31 -4.39 -0.73 -2.02
CA PRO A 31 -4.28 -1.26 -3.39
C PRO A 31 -3.27 -0.49 -4.25
N GLY A 32 -2.86 -1.10 -5.36
CA GLY A 32 -2.06 -0.47 -6.40
C GLY A 32 -2.88 0.40 -7.34
N TYR A 33 -2.21 1.09 -8.26
CA TYR A 33 -2.84 1.86 -9.34
C TYR A 33 -3.72 0.95 -10.20
N ALA A 34 -4.93 1.39 -10.51
CA ALA A 34 -5.94 0.62 -11.25
C ALA A 34 -6.27 -0.76 -10.63
N SER A 35 -6.17 -0.87 -9.30
CA SER A 35 -6.54 -2.05 -8.51
C SER A 35 -7.59 -1.68 -7.47
N ASP A 36 -8.10 -2.70 -6.76
CA ASP A 36 -9.15 -2.54 -5.76
C ASP A 36 -8.93 -3.42 -4.52
N MET A 37 -9.82 -3.28 -3.54
CA MET A 37 -9.81 -4.01 -2.28
C MET A 37 -10.25 -5.48 -2.38
N GLU A 38 -10.69 -5.95 -3.55
CA GLU A 38 -11.11 -7.33 -3.82
C GLU A 38 -10.04 -8.12 -4.60
N GLY A 39 -8.87 -7.53 -4.87
CA GLY A 39 -7.75 -8.21 -5.49
C GLY A 39 -7.21 -9.38 -4.66
N ASN A 40 -6.53 -10.34 -5.29
CA ASN A 40 -6.06 -11.58 -4.67
C ASN A 40 -5.32 -11.36 -3.34
N LYS A 41 -4.35 -10.44 -3.31
CA LYS A 41 -3.59 -10.12 -2.09
C LYS A 41 -4.47 -9.62 -0.95
N ALA A 42 -5.45 -8.75 -1.26
CA ALA A 42 -6.38 -8.22 -0.29
C ALA A 42 -7.24 -9.32 0.33
N LEU A 43 -7.74 -10.25 -0.50
CA LEU A 43 -8.57 -11.37 -0.07
C LEU A 43 -7.77 -12.38 0.76
N GLU A 44 -6.54 -12.70 0.38
CA GLU A 44 -5.68 -13.62 1.13
C GLU A 44 -5.25 -13.05 2.48
N LEU A 45 -5.00 -11.73 2.55
CA LEU A 45 -4.76 -11.03 3.82
C LEU A 45 -6.01 -11.01 4.71
N ASP A 46 -7.22 -10.83 4.13
CA ASP A 46 -8.47 -10.91 4.89
C ASP A 46 -8.73 -12.34 5.42
N ALA A 47 -8.42 -13.35 4.62
CA ALA A 47 -8.48 -14.75 5.05
C ALA A 47 -7.46 -15.04 6.17
N PHE A 48 -6.25 -14.50 6.07
CA PHE A 48 -5.24 -14.56 7.13
C PHE A 48 -5.72 -13.88 8.41
N ALA A 49 -6.27 -12.65 8.31
CA ALA A 49 -6.83 -11.93 9.45
C ALA A 49 -7.95 -12.74 10.13
N THR A 50 -8.80 -13.38 9.33
CA THR A 50 -9.87 -14.28 9.83
C THR A 50 -9.29 -15.44 10.65
N ARG A 51 -8.30 -16.16 10.09
CA ARG A 51 -7.69 -17.34 10.76
C ARG A 51 -6.96 -16.98 12.03
N THR A 52 -6.40 -15.78 12.09
CA THR A 52 -5.58 -15.31 13.23
C THR A 52 -6.35 -14.42 14.21
N GLY A 53 -7.64 -14.14 13.96
CA GLY A 53 -8.48 -13.26 14.79
C GLY A 53 -8.02 -11.81 14.83
N ARG A 54 -7.41 -11.32 13.75
CA ARG A 54 -6.91 -9.93 13.63
C ARG A 54 -7.95 -9.01 13.03
N ALA A 55 -7.91 -7.74 13.45
CA ALA A 55 -8.65 -6.68 12.76
C ALA A 55 -8.02 -6.40 11.40
N MET A 56 -8.84 -6.12 10.39
CA MET A 56 -8.38 -5.75 9.06
C MET A 56 -9.31 -4.74 8.40
N LEU A 57 -8.71 -3.74 7.79
CA LEU A 57 -9.34 -2.75 6.92
C LEU A 57 -8.81 -2.90 5.50
N ARG A 58 -9.70 -2.91 4.53
CA ARG A 58 -9.41 -2.74 3.11
C ARG A 58 -10.45 -1.82 2.51
N PHE A 59 -10.04 -0.97 1.58
CA PHE A 59 -10.89 0.07 1.00
C PHE A 59 -10.45 0.37 -0.44
N ASP A 60 -11.35 0.99 -1.18
CA ASP A 60 -11.12 1.47 -2.53
C ASP A 60 -10.93 2.99 -2.51
N TYR A 61 -10.00 3.50 -3.31
CA TYR A 61 -9.90 4.95 -3.53
C TYR A 61 -11.08 5.44 -4.38
N SER A 62 -11.36 6.74 -4.33
CA SER A 62 -12.36 7.33 -5.25
C SER A 62 -12.05 6.99 -6.71
N GLY A 63 -13.09 6.58 -7.44
CA GLY A 63 -12.97 6.15 -8.82
C GLY A 63 -12.43 4.73 -9.05
N THR A 64 -12.17 3.95 -7.97
CA THR A 64 -11.76 2.55 -8.07
C THR A 64 -12.78 1.62 -7.39
N GLY A 65 -12.81 0.36 -7.80
CA GLY A 65 -13.61 -0.70 -7.19
C GLY A 65 -15.05 -0.32 -6.96
N SER A 66 -15.50 -0.31 -5.69
CA SER A 66 -16.86 0.04 -5.26
C SER A 66 -17.00 1.48 -4.76
N SER A 67 -15.95 2.29 -4.76
CA SER A 67 -16.01 3.71 -4.38
C SER A 67 -16.61 4.55 -5.50
N ALA A 68 -17.29 5.63 -5.12
CA ALA A 68 -17.84 6.59 -6.08
C ALA A 68 -16.71 7.41 -6.76
N GLY A 69 -17.07 8.09 -7.85
CA GLY A 69 -16.15 8.96 -8.60
C GLY A 69 -15.69 8.35 -9.93
N ARG A 70 -14.74 9.02 -10.56
CA ARG A 70 -14.15 8.58 -11.83
C ARG A 70 -12.67 8.35 -11.63
N PHE A 71 -12.15 7.29 -12.19
CA PHE A 71 -10.72 6.94 -12.08
C PHE A 71 -9.80 8.05 -12.60
N GLU A 72 -10.21 8.71 -13.67
CA GLU A 72 -9.45 9.79 -14.33
C GLU A 72 -9.30 11.05 -13.46
N ASP A 73 -10.19 11.24 -12.47
CA ASP A 73 -10.13 12.36 -11.52
C ASP A 73 -9.17 12.07 -10.34
N GLY A 74 -8.69 10.82 -10.22
CA GLY A 74 -7.77 10.39 -9.18
C GLY A 74 -6.42 11.08 -9.27
N THR A 75 -5.86 11.43 -8.11
CA THR A 75 -4.47 11.89 -7.95
C THR A 75 -3.83 11.19 -6.77
N LEU A 76 -2.50 11.14 -6.72
CA LEU A 76 -1.81 10.52 -5.58
C LEU A 76 -2.14 11.26 -4.27
N ALA A 77 -2.20 12.61 -4.30
CA ALA A 77 -2.55 13.41 -3.13
C ALA A 77 -3.99 13.17 -2.66
N LEU A 78 -4.94 13.05 -3.60
CA LEU A 78 -6.33 12.73 -3.28
C LEU A 78 -6.46 11.37 -2.59
N TRP A 79 -5.83 10.35 -3.17
CA TRP A 79 -5.86 9.01 -2.63
C TRP A 79 -5.07 8.88 -1.31
N LEU A 80 -4.06 9.73 -1.10
CA LEU A 80 -3.39 9.85 0.20
C LEU A 80 -4.33 10.45 1.27
N GLU A 81 -5.06 11.53 0.94
CA GLU A 81 -6.08 12.12 1.83
C GLU A 81 -7.14 11.09 2.24
N GLU A 82 -7.65 10.33 1.28
CA GLU A 82 -8.64 9.27 1.49
C GLU A 82 -8.09 8.13 2.36
N SER A 83 -6.83 7.74 2.11
CA SER A 83 -6.14 6.73 2.92
C SER A 83 -5.93 7.16 4.37
N LEU A 84 -5.55 8.44 4.58
CA LEU A 84 -5.46 9.03 5.92
C LEU A 84 -6.81 9.01 6.63
N ALA A 85 -7.87 9.44 5.93
CA ALA A 85 -9.23 9.44 6.50
C ALA A 85 -9.72 8.02 6.83
N ALA A 86 -9.41 7.03 5.98
CA ALA A 86 -9.75 5.63 6.24
C ALA A 86 -9.05 5.11 7.50
N VAL A 87 -7.74 5.35 7.66
CA VAL A 87 -6.99 4.96 8.86
C VAL A 87 -7.51 5.68 10.09
N ASP A 88 -7.68 7.01 10.02
CA ASP A 88 -8.05 7.82 11.18
C ASP A 88 -9.48 7.59 11.68
N ARG A 89 -10.43 7.27 10.77
CA ARG A 89 -11.86 7.16 11.12
C ARG A 89 -12.35 5.72 11.29
N LEU A 90 -11.68 4.76 10.67
CA LEU A 90 -12.15 3.37 10.61
C LEU A 90 -11.29 2.42 11.44
N THR A 91 -10.18 2.90 12.03
CA THR A 91 -9.31 2.06 12.87
C THR A 91 -8.96 2.74 14.17
N ASP A 92 -8.90 1.95 15.24
CA ASP A 92 -8.42 2.37 16.55
C ASP A 92 -7.05 1.76 16.87
N GLY A 93 -6.22 2.50 17.62
CA GLY A 93 -4.90 2.03 18.08
C GLY A 93 -3.87 1.85 16.93
N PRO A 94 -2.87 1.00 17.13
CA PRO A 94 -1.80 0.81 16.16
C PRO A 94 -2.27 0.06 14.91
N VAL A 95 -1.62 0.37 13.77
CA VAL A 95 -1.86 -0.27 12.47
C VAL A 95 -0.57 -0.87 11.90
N VAL A 96 -0.70 -1.95 11.13
CA VAL A 96 0.32 -2.44 10.20
C VAL A 96 -0.18 -2.14 8.79
N LEU A 97 0.53 -1.27 8.08
CA LEU A 97 0.16 -0.87 6.73
C LEU A 97 0.79 -1.81 5.70
N ILE A 98 -0.02 -2.32 4.78
CA ILE A 98 0.37 -3.27 3.75
C ILE A 98 0.02 -2.67 2.39
N GLY A 99 0.99 -2.17 1.66
CA GLY A 99 0.78 -1.51 0.38
C GLY A 99 1.33 -2.31 -0.80
N SER A 100 0.54 -2.44 -1.86
CA SER A 100 0.96 -3.09 -3.10
C SER A 100 1.21 -2.05 -4.20
N SER A 101 2.38 -2.12 -4.87
CA SER A 101 2.73 -1.21 -5.97
C SER A 101 2.62 0.27 -5.56
N MET A 102 1.78 1.07 -6.20
CA MET A 102 1.45 2.44 -5.79
C MET A 102 0.99 2.53 -4.32
N GLY A 103 0.22 1.55 -3.84
CA GLY A 103 -0.19 1.48 -2.43
C GLY A 103 0.99 1.45 -1.47
N GLY A 104 2.14 0.88 -1.88
CA GLY A 104 3.39 0.95 -1.13
C GLY A 104 3.92 2.38 -0.99
N TRP A 105 3.78 3.21 -2.01
CA TRP A 105 4.14 4.63 -1.95
C TRP A 105 3.23 5.40 -0.98
N LEU A 106 1.90 5.20 -1.08
CA LEU A 106 0.96 5.78 -0.12
C LEU A 106 1.23 5.33 1.32
N THR A 107 1.62 4.06 1.51
CA THR A 107 2.01 3.49 2.82
C THR A 107 3.17 4.25 3.45
N LEU A 108 4.20 4.63 2.68
CA LEU A 108 5.31 5.46 3.16
C LEU A 108 4.84 6.83 3.63
N HIS A 109 3.97 7.49 2.86
CA HIS A 109 3.41 8.79 3.26
C HIS A 109 2.54 8.70 4.51
N LEU A 110 1.71 7.67 4.64
CA LEU A 110 0.91 7.43 5.84
C LEU A 110 1.79 7.28 7.08
N ALA A 111 2.89 6.54 6.97
CA ALA A 111 3.82 6.35 8.08
C ALA A 111 4.52 7.67 8.49
N LEU A 112 4.85 8.54 7.53
CA LEU A 112 5.40 9.86 7.81
C LEU A 112 4.39 10.79 8.48
N LEU A 113 3.09 10.67 8.12
CA LEU A 113 2.03 11.55 8.62
C LEU A 113 1.37 11.03 9.91
N ARG A 114 1.54 9.74 10.25
CA ARG A 114 0.99 9.10 11.46
C ARG A 114 2.01 8.18 12.13
N PRO A 115 3.23 8.67 12.42
CA PRO A 115 4.31 7.82 12.97
C PRO A 115 3.91 7.15 14.29
N GLU A 116 3.06 7.80 15.10
CA GLU A 116 2.56 7.28 16.38
C GLU A 116 1.54 6.13 16.22
N ARG A 117 0.90 6.03 15.04
CA ARG A 117 -0.10 5.00 14.74
C ARG A 117 0.52 3.80 14.03
N VAL A 118 1.57 3.99 13.25
CA VAL A 118 2.11 2.97 12.37
C VAL A 118 3.15 2.12 13.08
N GLN A 119 2.79 0.87 13.37
CA GLN A 119 3.66 -0.09 14.03
C GLN A 119 4.68 -0.74 13.09
N ALA A 120 4.30 -1.03 11.86
CA ALA A 120 5.16 -1.62 10.84
C ALA A 120 4.60 -1.41 9.43
N LEU A 121 5.47 -1.57 8.42
CA LEU A 121 5.13 -1.49 7.00
C LEU A 121 5.47 -2.79 6.26
N VAL A 122 4.62 -3.17 5.31
CA VAL A 122 4.89 -4.20 4.32
C VAL A 122 4.67 -3.61 2.93
N LEU A 123 5.73 -3.54 2.14
CA LEU A 123 5.73 -3.00 0.78
C LEU A 123 5.84 -4.15 -0.21
N ILE A 124 4.78 -4.45 -0.95
CA ILE A 124 4.69 -5.55 -1.90
C ILE A 124 4.87 -4.97 -3.31
N ALA A 125 6.01 -5.26 -3.96
CA ALA A 125 6.40 -4.67 -5.25
C ALA A 125 6.20 -3.14 -5.24
N GLY A 126 6.65 -2.47 -4.16
CA GLY A 126 6.37 -1.06 -3.89
C GLY A 126 6.96 -0.14 -4.96
N ALA A 127 6.12 0.76 -5.49
CA ALA A 127 6.44 1.65 -6.61
C ALA A 127 6.61 3.11 -6.15
N ALA A 128 7.45 3.35 -5.11
CA ALA A 128 7.72 4.70 -4.66
C ALA A 128 8.28 5.55 -5.82
N ASP A 129 7.76 6.78 -5.96
CA ASP A 129 8.16 7.75 -6.98
C ASP A 129 8.04 7.26 -8.42
N PHE A 130 7.09 6.34 -8.73
CA PHE A 130 7.01 5.79 -10.09
C PHE A 130 6.68 6.83 -11.16
N THR A 131 6.14 7.98 -10.79
CA THR A 131 5.92 9.10 -11.71
C THR A 131 7.22 9.81 -12.12
N ASP A 132 8.31 9.61 -11.36
CA ASP A 132 9.64 10.16 -11.64
C ASP A 132 10.46 9.22 -12.54
N TRP A 133 10.69 7.99 -12.10
CA TRP A 133 11.53 7.04 -12.82
C TRP A 133 10.80 6.26 -13.93
N GLY A 134 9.46 6.20 -13.92
CA GLY A 134 8.65 5.47 -14.90
C GLY A 134 8.31 6.26 -16.16
N PHE A 135 8.45 7.59 -16.11
CA PHE A 135 8.03 8.49 -17.20
C PHE A 135 8.95 9.70 -17.30
N GLU A 136 9.35 10.04 -18.52
CA GLU A 136 10.21 11.21 -18.79
C GLU A 136 9.48 12.53 -18.48
N ASP A 137 8.18 12.59 -18.79
CA ASP A 137 7.33 13.76 -18.59
C ASP A 137 5.83 13.40 -18.50
N ALA A 138 5.01 14.41 -18.25
CA ALA A 138 3.56 14.27 -18.16
C ALA A 138 2.90 13.76 -19.44
N GLU A 139 3.44 14.08 -20.61
CA GLU A 139 2.90 13.65 -21.90
C GLU A 139 3.17 12.16 -22.13
N THR A 140 4.36 11.70 -21.80
CA THR A 140 4.72 10.27 -21.85
C THR A 140 3.90 9.47 -20.85
N ALA A 141 3.66 10.00 -19.66
CA ALA A 141 2.80 9.39 -18.65
C ALA A 141 1.36 9.25 -19.18
N GLU A 142 0.79 10.31 -19.77
CA GLU A 142 -0.56 10.31 -20.33
C GLU A 142 -0.72 9.30 -21.48
N ARG A 143 0.25 9.21 -22.39
CA ARG A 143 0.26 8.19 -23.47
C ARG A 143 0.27 6.76 -22.93
N LYS A 144 0.80 6.56 -21.74
CA LYS A 144 0.84 5.25 -21.05
C LYS A 144 -0.33 5.05 -20.05
N GLY A 145 -1.34 5.93 -20.07
CA GLY A 145 -2.55 5.79 -19.25
C GLY A 145 -2.46 6.37 -17.84
N ILE A 146 -1.41 7.13 -17.52
CA ILE A 146 -1.30 7.88 -16.27
C ILE A 146 -1.75 9.32 -16.50
N GLY A 147 -2.84 9.73 -15.86
CA GLY A 147 -3.38 11.09 -16.02
C GLY A 147 -2.35 12.17 -15.65
N ARG A 148 -2.37 13.30 -16.37
CA ARG A 148 -1.45 14.44 -16.12
C ARG A 148 -1.57 14.98 -14.69
N ALA A 149 -2.79 15.03 -14.14
CA ALA A 149 -3.02 15.46 -12.76
C ALA A 149 -2.38 14.48 -11.77
N PHE A 150 -2.53 13.17 -12.01
CA PHE A 150 -1.88 12.14 -11.21
C PHE A 150 -0.36 12.25 -11.28
N TRP A 151 0.22 12.38 -12.48
CA TRP A 151 1.66 12.52 -12.66
C TRP A 151 2.21 13.74 -11.90
N ARG A 152 1.58 14.92 -12.02
CA ARG A 152 1.97 16.14 -11.29
C ARG A 152 1.93 15.94 -9.77
N SER A 153 0.82 15.38 -9.28
CA SER A 153 0.66 15.07 -7.86
C SER A 153 1.76 14.13 -7.36
N GLY A 154 2.15 13.13 -8.15
CA GLY A 154 3.26 12.25 -7.82
C GLY A 154 4.61 12.98 -7.78
N GLN A 155 4.86 13.95 -8.68
CA GLN A 155 6.09 14.74 -8.64
C GLN A 155 6.23 15.58 -7.36
N GLU A 156 5.11 16.05 -6.80
CA GLU A 156 5.07 16.81 -5.53
C GLU A 156 5.28 15.92 -4.30
N LEU A 157 4.96 14.63 -4.42
CA LEU A 157 5.01 13.65 -3.34
C LEU A 157 6.21 12.69 -3.44
N ARG A 158 7.30 13.08 -4.09
CA ARG A 158 8.51 12.26 -4.19
C ARG A 158 9.21 12.11 -2.84
N LEU A 159 9.71 10.89 -2.58
CA LEU A 159 10.39 10.51 -1.34
C LEU A 159 11.83 10.06 -1.54
N LEU A 160 12.16 9.47 -2.72
CA LEU A 160 13.46 8.82 -2.94
C LEU A 160 14.61 9.79 -3.24
N SER A 161 14.36 11.09 -3.15
CA SER A 161 15.40 12.13 -3.31
C SER A 161 16.19 12.41 -2.02
N GLY A 162 15.79 11.84 -0.89
CA GLY A 162 16.41 12.05 0.41
C GLY A 162 16.11 10.94 1.41
N GLU A 163 16.44 11.16 2.68
CA GLU A 163 16.11 10.26 3.77
C GLU A 163 14.60 10.25 4.03
N ILE A 164 14.03 9.07 4.16
CA ILE A 164 12.64 8.86 4.56
C ILE A 164 12.61 8.61 6.07
N ALA A 165 12.10 9.58 6.83
CA ALA A 165 12.12 9.61 8.30
C ALA A 165 11.10 8.64 8.95
N ILE A 166 11.16 7.37 8.56
CA ILE A 166 10.35 6.26 9.10
C ILE A 166 11.25 5.43 9.99
N ASP A 167 10.83 5.19 11.25
CA ASP A 167 11.62 4.47 12.25
C ASP A 167 11.04 3.09 12.60
N CYS A 168 9.79 2.80 12.23
CA CYS A 168 9.19 1.50 12.48
C CYS A 168 9.78 0.41 11.57
N PRO A 169 9.61 -0.89 11.93
CA PRO A 169 10.01 -2.00 11.07
C PRO A 169 9.40 -1.94 9.67
N VAL A 170 10.20 -2.16 8.63
CA VAL A 170 9.76 -2.20 7.22
C VAL A 170 10.18 -3.51 6.57
N ARG A 171 9.24 -4.13 5.89
CA ARG A 171 9.47 -5.34 5.07
C ARG A 171 9.11 -5.06 3.64
N LEU A 172 10.08 -5.25 2.74
CA LEU A 172 9.88 -5.15 1.30
C LEU A 172 9.87 -6.56 0.70
N LEU A 173 8.88 -6.85 -0.13
CA LEU A 173 8.84 -8.06 -0.96
C LEU A 173 8.82 -7.64 -2.43
N HIS A 174 9.72 -8.19 -3.23
CA HIS A 174 9.86 -7.81 -4.63
C HIS A 174 10.12 -9.01 -5.53
N GLY A 175 9.50 -9.04 -6.70
CA GLY A 175 9.77 -10.08 -7.69
C GLY A 175 11.08 -9.82 -8.44
N GLU A 176 11.93 -10.85 -8.59
CA GLU A 176 13.20 -10.74 -9.33
C GLU A 176 12.98 -10.25 -10.77
N ASN A 177 11.90 -10.72 -11.39
CA ASN A 177 11.56 -10.44 -12.80
C ASN A 177 10.37 -9.49 -12.92
N ASP A 178 10.21 -8.54 -12.01
CA ASP A 178 9.17 -7.53 -12.06
C ASP A 178 9.35 -6.63 -13.30
N PRO A 179 8.42 -6.67 -14.29
CA PRO A 179 8.54 -5.88 -15.51
C PRO A 179 8.06 -4.44 -15.34
N ASP A 180 7.31 -4.14 -14.28
CA ASP A 180 6.64 -2.86 -14.07
C ASP A 180 7.45 -1.97 -13.11
N VAL A 181 8.00 -2.56 -12.05
CA VAL A 181 8.80 -1.86 -11.03
C VAL A 181 10.19 -2.48 -10.96
N PRO A 182 11.23 -1.78 -11.45
CA PRO A 182 12.60 -2.28 -11.39
C PRO A 182 13.02 -2.60 -9.95
N LEU A 183 13.72 -3.73 -9.75
CA LEU A 183 14.20 -4.15 -8.44
C LEU A 183 15.08 -3.08 -7.75
N ASP A 184 15.76 -2.23 -8.54
CA ASP A 184 16.53 -1.10 -8.00
C ASP A 184 15.68 -0.13 -7.18
N VAL A 185 14.39 0.03 -7.50
CA VAL A 185 13.48 0.87 -6.73
C VAL A 185 13.33 0.34 -5.29
N ALA A 186 13.26 -0.98 -5.12
CA ALA A 186 13.22 -1.59 -3.79
C ALA A 186 14.52 -1.34 -3.01
N PHE A 187 15.68 -1.44 -3.66
CA PHE A 187 16.97 -1.11 -3.04
C PHE A 187 17.10 0.38 -2.69
N ARG A 188 16.65 1.27 -3.57
CA ARG A 188 16.62 2.72 -3.31
C ARG A 188 15.72 3.03 -2.12
N THR A 189 14.52 2.46 -2.09
CA THR A 189 13.58 2.61 -0.97
C THR A 189 14.19 2.12 0.34
N MET A 190 14.78 0.92 0.35
CA MET A 190 15.46 0.36 1.52
C MET A 190 16.57 1.29 2.05
N ARG A 191 17.40 1.85 1.15
CA ARG A 191 18.50 2.74 1.54
C ARG A 191 18.04 4.10 2.02
N ALA A 192 16.92 4.61 1.50
CA ALA A 192 16.35 5.90 1.89
C ALA A 192 15.67 5.86 3.27
N LEU A 193 15.19 4.70 3.71
CA LEU A 193 14.52 4.54 5.01
C LEU A 193 15.50 4.73 6.18
N ARG A 194 15.12 5.57 7.15
CA ARG A 194 15.90 5.81 8.37
C ARG A 194 15.86 4.63 9.35
N SER A 195 14.80 3.83 9.32
CA SER A 195 14.64 2.66 10.20
C SER A 195 15.85 1.72 10.13
N ALA A 196 16.31 1.25 11.28
CA ALA A 196 17.36 0.22 11.37
C ALA A 196 16.83 -1.21 11.12
N ASP A 197 15.52 -1.42 11.21
CA ASP A 197 14.88 -2.73 10.98
C ASP A 197 14.17 -2.75 9.61
N VAL A 198 14.96 -2.80 8.55
CA VAL A 198 14.49 -2.91 7.17
C VAL A 198 15.00 -4.19 6.54
N GLN A 199 14.09 -5.00 5.97
CA GLN A 199 14.42 -6.24 5.29
C GLN A 199 13.80 -6.26 3.89
N LEU A 200 14.59 -6.67 2.90
CA LEU A 200 14.14 -6.89 1.53
C LEU A 200 14.19 -8.38 1.21
N ASN A 201 13.04 -8.93 0.84
CA ASN A 201 12.90 -10.30 0.35
C ASN A 201 12.66 -10.28 -1.17
N VAL A 202 13.62 -10.77 -1.93
CA VAL A 202 13.51 -10.90 -3.38
C VAL A 202 13.04 -12.31 -3.72
N LEU A 203 11.89 -12.40 -4.36
CA LEU A 203 11.28 -13.67 -4.76
C LEU A 203 11.78 -14.04 -6.16
N LYS A 204 12.55 -15.14 -6.24
CA LYS A 204 13.16 -15.61 -7.49
C LYS A 204 12.09 -15.97 -8.52
N GLY A 205 12.24 -15.40 -9.71
CA GLY A 205 11.30 -15.59 -10.83
C GLY A 205 9.96 -14.85 -10.67
N GLY A 206 9.71 -14.23 -9.50
CA GLY A 206 8.49 -13.48 -9.25
C GLY A 206 8.35 -12.25 -10.14
N GLY A 207 7.11 -11.97 -10.58
CA GLY A 207 6.75 -10.78 -11.34
C GLY A 207 6.12 -9.70 -10.46
N HIS A 208 5.53 -8.68 -11.10
CA HIS A 208 4.92 -7.54 -10.38
C HIS A 208 3.76 -7.94 -9.46
N ARG A 209 2.93 -8.85 -9.90
CA ARG A 209 1.70 -9.19 -9.18
C ARG A 209 1.94 -9.93 -7.86
N LEU A 210 3.00 -10.73 -7.75
CA LEU A 210 3.29 -11.55 -6.58
C LEU A 210 2.03 -12.27 -6.05
N SER A 211 1.35 -13.02 -6.93
CA SER A 211 0.05 -13.62 -6.68
C SER A 211 0.03 -15.16 -6.76
N GLU A 212 1.18 -15.76 -7.06
CA GLU A 212 1.30 -17.22 -7.03
C GLU A 212 1.23 -17.74 -5.58
N PRO A 213 0.77 -18.99 -5.35
CA PRO A 213 0.57 -19.52 -3.99
C PRO A 213 1.80 -19.37 -3.08
N HIS A 214 3.01 -19.61 -3.58
CA HIS A 214 4.24 -19.51 -2.80
C HIS A 214 4.63 -18.03 -2.52
N GLU A 215 4.25 -17.09 -3.41
CA GLU A 215 4.46 -15.66 -3.24
C GLU A 215 3.50 -15.10 -2.18
N ILE A 216 2.24 -15.50 -2.26
CA ILE A 216 1.23 -15.16 -1.22
C ILE A 216 1.66 -15.71 0.14
N ASP A 217 2.14 -16.95 0.21
CA ASP A 217 2.62 -17.52 1.46
C ASP A 217 3.83 -16.74 2.02
N ALA A 218 4.75 -16.27 1.18
CA ALA A 218 5.85 -15.40 1.61
C ALA A 218 5.33 -14.06 2.18
N ILE A 219 4.31 -13.45 1.55
CA ILE A 219 3.67 -12.24 2.05
C ILE A 219 3.04 -12.49 3.43
N LEU A 220 2.25 -13.55 3.56
CA LEU A 220 1.55 -13.86 4.82
C LEU A 220 2.50 -14.18 5.95
N ARG A 221 3.60 -14.93 5.70
CA ARG A 221 4.66 -15.17 6.70
C ARG A 221 5.35 -13.88 7.13
N THR A 222 5.60 -12.99 6.19
CA THR A 222 6.19 -11.66 6.49
C THR A 222 5.28 -10.85 7.40
N VAL A 223 3.98 -10.81 7.10
CA VAL A 223 3.00 -10.14 7.98
C VAL A 223 2.93 -10.82 9.34
N ALA A 224 2.88 -12.16 9.39
CA ALA A 224 2.83 -12.91 10.65
C ALA A 224 4.03 -12.59 11.57
N ALA A 225 5.23 -12.55 11.01
CA ALA A 225 6.46 -12.25 11.78
C ALA A 225 6.45 -10.85 12.41
N LEU A 226 5.80 -9.85 11.77
CA LEU A 226 5.66 -8.51 12.32
C LEU A 226 4.59 -8.40 13.44
N LEU A 227 3.73 -9.40 13.55
CA LEU A 227 2.63 -9.45 14.54
C LEU A 227 3.00 -10.24 15.80
N GLU A 228 4.11 -10.98 15.77
CA GLU A 228 4.65 -11.69 16.93
C GLU A 228 5.39 -10.73 17.85
N PRO A 229 5.34 -10.92 19.18
CA PRO A 229 6.21 -10.16 20.08
C PRO A 229 7.67 -10.38 19.70
N ALA A 230 8.49 -9.33 19.77
CA ALA A 230 9.93 -9.48 19.66
C ALA A 230 10.42 -10.47 20.74
N LEU A 231 11.25 -11.44 20.34
CA LEU A 231 11.85 -12.44 21.23
C LEU A 231 12.79 -11.78 22.25
#